data_16937785c145a324174e73ebdad4bc40
#
_entry.id   16937785c145a324174e73ebdad4bc40
#
_cell.length_a   1.000
_cell.length_b   1.000
_cell.length_c   1.000
_cell.angle_alpha   90.00
_cell.angle_beta   90.00
_cell.angle_gamma   90.00
#
_symmetry.space_group_name_H-M   'P 1'
#
loop_
_entity.id
_entity.type
_entity.pdbx_description
1 polymer ?
#
loop_
_entity_poly.entity_id
_entity_poly.type
_entity_poly.pdbx_seq_one_letter_code
_entity_poly.pdbx_strand_id
1 'polypeptide(L)'
;MTVTEPIKIKINQLINPSDQESVIFNLFSLNATIDKVISMLTQSSATILVTDLHENTQHKIKYADVLYIDYVDRNICLYTTDGTYWVKKSFIKMLDILPNNFIQISKNNAVNIYEVQSVETNIGGNLLIKLSTNEKLVVSRRYIKAFKDYLGKAS
;
A
#
# COMPACT_ATOMS: atom_id res chain seq x y z
N MET A 1 23.35 -25.58 -14.33
CA MET A 1 22.26 -24.63 -14.58
C MET A 1 20.95 -25.31 -14.25
N THR A 2 20.30 -24.91 -13.19
CA THR A 2 18.96 -25.38 -12.84
C THR A 2 17.96 -24.58 -13.68
N VAL A 3 17.30 -25.23 -14.63
CA VAL A 3 16.18 -24.65 -15.35
C VAL A 3 15.00 -24.62 -14.38
N THR A 4 14.65 -23.45 -13.91
CA THR A 4 13.44 -23.26 -13.11
C THR A 4 12.25 -23.38 -14.06
N GLU A 5 11.46 -24.43 -13.96
CA GLU A 5 10.20 -24.50 -14.69
C GLU A 5 9.30 -23.31 -14.30
N PRO A 6 8.59 -22.71 -15.26
CA PRO A 6 7.68 -21.63 -14.94
C PRO A 6 6.56 -22.14 -14.03
N ILE A 7 6.17 -21.30 -13.06
CA ILE A 7 5.04 -21.59 -12.17
C ILE A 7 3.78 -21.71 -13.03
N LYS A 8 3.11 -22.85 -12.96
CA LYS A 8 1.81 -23.05 -13.64
C LYS A 8 0.71 -22.53 -12.72
N ILE A 9 -0.07 -21.57 -13.22
CA ILE A 9 -1.20 -21.02 -12.50
C ILE A 9 -2.48 -21.66 -13.03
N LYS A 10 -3.28 -22.25 -12.13
CA LYS A 10 -4.63 -22.73 -12.42
C LYS A 10 -5.64 -21.90 -11.64
N ILE A 11 -6.55 -21.24 -12.35
CA ILE A 11 -7.60 -20.43 -11.75
C ILE A 11 -8.91 -21.20 -11.88
N ASN A 12 -9.58 -21.43 -10.74
CA ASN A 12 -10.94 -21.96 -10.70
C ASN A 12 -11.87 -20.86 -10.20
N GLN A 13 -12.85 -20.47 -11.00
CA GLN A 13 -13.86 -19.53 -10.58
C GLN A 13 -14.96 -20.28 -9.81
N LEU A 14 -15.29 -19.80 -8.62
CA LEU A 14 -16.41 -20.33 -7.83
C LEU A 14 -17.74 -19.91 -8.47
N ILE A 15 -18.67 -20.84 -8.56
CA ILE A 15 -19.99 -20.62 -9.17
C ILE A 15 -21.01 -20.24 -8.10
N ASN A 16 -20.83 -20.76 -6.88
CA ASN A 16 -21.76 -20.51 -5.78
C ASN A 16 -21.27 -19.34 -4.91
N PRO A 17 -22.04 -18.24 -4.80
CA PRO A 17 -21.67 -17.10 -3.97
C PRO A 17 -21.56 -17.39 -2.46
N SER A 18 -22.08 -18.53 -1.99
CA SER A 18 -21.95 -18.97 -0.60
C SER A 18 -20.62 -19.68 -0.30
N ASP A 19 -19.83 -20.02 -1.33
CA ASP A 19 -18.52 -20.63 -1.14
C ASP A 19 -17.52 -19.60 -0.66
N GLN A 20 -16.68 -20.00 0.27
CA GLN A 20 -15.63 -19.13 0.78
C GLN A 20 -14.50 -19.00 -0.24
N GLU A 21 -14.17 -17.78 -0.64
CA GLU A 21 -13.01 -17.52 -1.47
C GLU A 21 -11.72 -17.91 -0.75
N SER A 22 -10.88 -18.65 -1.42
CA SER A 22 -9.60 -19.10 -0.87
C SER A 22 -8.52 -19.19 -1.94
N VAL A 23 -7.27 -19.02 -1.52
CA VAL A 23 -6.10 -19.25 -2.36
C VAL A 23 -5.22 -20.30 -1.70
N ILE A 24 -4.94 -21.38 -2.42
CA ILE A 24 -4.11 -22.50 -1.95
C ILE A 24 -2.84 -22.56 -2.80
N PHE A 25 -1.68 -22.51 -2.16
CA PHE A 25 -0.39 -22.68 -2.80
C PHE A 25 0.16 -24.08 -2.50
N ASN A 26 0.38 -24.88 -3.55
CA ASN A 26 1.05 -26.18 -3.45
C ASN A 26 2.50 -25.99 -3.92
N LEU A 27 3.42 -25.92 -2.99
CA LEU A 27 4.83 -25.56 -3.25
C LEU A 27 5.77 -26.55 -2.59
N PHE A 28 6.92 -26.78 -3.22
CA PHE A 28 8.03 -27.54 -2.59
C PHE A 28 8.79 -26.66 -1.59
N SER A 29 8.87 -25.36 -1.83
CA SER A 29 9.51 -24.41 -0.93
C SER A 29 8.91 -23.02 -1.11
N LEU A 30 8.96 -22.21 -0.05
CA LEU A 30 8.67 -20.78 -0.13
C LEU A 30 9.84 -20.05 -0.78
N ASN A 31 9.53 -19.07 -1.61
CA ASN A 31 10.50 -18.16 -2.20
C ASN A 31 10.00 -16.72 -2.10
N ALA A 32 10.90 -15.76 -2.36
CA ALA A 32 10.59 -14.33 -2.21
C ALA A 32 9.39 -13.87 -3.05
N THR A 33 9.16 -14.46 -4.21
CA THR A 33 8.01 -14.14 -5.07
C THR A 33 6.71 -14.59 -4.44
N ILE A 34 6.67 -15.81 -3.90
CA ILE A 34 5.48 -16.37 -3.24
C ILE A 34 5.19 -15.63 -1.94
N ASP A 35 6.22 -15.31 -1.15
CA ASP A 35 6.05 -14.50 0.07
C ASP A 35 5.44 -13.12 -0.24
N LYS A 36 5.85 -12.52 -1.36
CA LYS A 36 5.29 -11.24 -1.83
C LYS A 36 3.81 -11.39 -2.21
N VAL A 37 3.43 -12.44 -2.93
CA VAL A 37 2.04 -12.70 -3.30
C VAL A 37 1.18 -12.95 -2.08
N ILE A 38 1.65 -13.75 -1.12
CA ILE A 38 0.94 -14.00 0.15
C ILE A 38 0.73 -12.69 0.91
N SER A 39 1.76 -11.85 1.02
CA SER A 39 1.67 -10.54 1.66
C SER A 39 0.64 -9.63 0.97
N MET A 40 0.61 -9.60 -0.34
CA MET A 40 -0.39 -8.82 -1.11
C MET A 40 -1.81 -9.30 -0.83
N LEU A 41 -2.06 -10.60 -0.81
CA LEU A 41 -3.38 -11.18 -0.56
C LEU A 41 -3.85 -10.96 0.87
N THR A 42 -2.97 -11.13 1.85
CA THR A 42 -3.32 -10.91 3.27
C THR A 42 -3.51 -9.44 3.61
N GLN A 43 -2.74 -8.54 3.02
CA GLN A 43 -2.84 -7.10 3.23
C GLN A 43 -4.08 -6.49 2.55
N SER A 44 -4.54 -7.06 1.44
CA SER A 44 -5.74 -6.58 0.74
C SER A 44 -7.02 -6.66 1.58
N SER A 45 -7.05 -7.52 2.60
CA SER A 45 -8.18 -7.67 3.52
C SER A 45 -8.06 -6.82 4.80
N ALA A 46 -6.90 -6.23 5.08
CA ALA A 46 -6.68 -5.41 6.27
C ALA A 46 -7.52 -4.12 6.22
N THR A 47 -8.21 -3.82 7.30
CA THR A 47 -9.13 -2.67 7.41
C THR A 47 -8.81 -1.80 8.60
N ILE A 48 -9.29 -0.56 8.56
CA ILE A 48 -9.21 0.40 9.66
C ILE A 48 -10.55 1.13 9.84
N LEU A 49 -10.94 1.39 11.08
CA LEU A 49 -12.08 2.24 11.40
C LEU A 49 -11.62 3.71 11.40
N VAL A 50 -12.28 4.52 10.62
CA VAL A 50 -11.96 5.93 10.39
C VAL A 50 -13.20 6.80 10.45
N THR A 51 -13.04 8.10 10.53
CA THR A 51 -14.14 9.07 10.47
C THR A 51 -14.08 9.84 9.14
N ASP A 52 -15.21 9.97 8.47
CA ASP A 52 -15.33 10.81 7.28
C ASP A 52 -15.09 12.28 7.63
N LEU A 53 -14.31 12.98 6.81
CA LEU A 53 -13.92 14.36 7.08
C LEU A 53 -15.09 15.34 6.95
N HIS A 54 -16.07 15.06 6.11
CA HIS A 54 -17.21 15.95 5.83
C HIS A 54 -18.45 15.58 6.63
N GLU A 55 -18.78 14.29 6.68
CA GLU A 55 -20.01 13.81 7.30
C GLU A 55 -19.88 13.48 8.79
N ASN A 56 -18.64 13.38 9.29
CA ASN A 56 -18.33 12.97 10.67
C ASN A 56 -18.91 11.61 11.05
N THR A 57 -19.12 10.74 10.07
CA THR A 57 -19.60 9.37 10.25
C THR A 57 -18.43 8.39 10.29
N GLN A 58 -18.59 7.28 11.01
CA GLN A 58 -17.55 6.26 11.09
C GLN A 58 -17.67 5.26 9.94
N HIS A 59 -16.55 4.98 9.30
CA HIS A 59 -16.44 4.04 8.19
C HIS A 59 -15.34 3.01 8.46
N LYS A 60 -15.57 1.80 8.02
CA LYS A 60 -14.54 0.76 7.96
C LYS A 60 -14.02 0.70 6.54
N ILE A 61 -12.78 1.14 6.31
CA ILE A 61 -12.15 1.15 4.99
C ILE A 61 -11.02 0.13 4.92
N LYS A 62 -10.71 -0.34 3.71
CA LYS A 62 -9.57 -1.22 3.46
C LYS A 62 -8.31 -0.38 3.27
N TYR A 63 -7.18 -0.82 3.81
CA TYR A 63 -5.90 -0.16 3.50
C TYR A 63 -5.55 -0.22 2.00
N ALA A 64 -6.04 -1.23 1.29
CA ALA A 64 -5.86 -1.33 -0.16
C ALA A 64 -6.48 -0.15 -0.94
N ASP A 65 -7.52 0.48 -0.39
CA ASP A 65 -8.19 1.63 -1.02
C ASP A 65 -7.50 2.97 -0.67
N VAL A 66 -6.55 2.96 0.26
CA VAL A 66 -5.82 4.16 0.68
C VAL A 66 -4.65 4.44 -0.25
N LEU A 67 -4.61 5.64 -0.82
CA LEU A 67 -3.56 6.12 -1.72
C LEU A 67 -2.31 6.56 -0.95
N TYR A 68 -2.53 7.37 0.06
CA TYR A 68 -1.49 7.86 0.96
C TYR A 68 -2.10 8.37 2.27
N ILE A 69 -1.27 8.57 3.25
CA ILE A 69 -1.63 9.16 4.54
C ILE A 69 -0.79 10.39 4.83
N ASP A 70 -1.37 11.32 5.58
CA ASP A 70 -0.72 12.53 6.06
C ASP A 70 -1.00 12.73 7.54
N TYR A 71 0.00 13.17 8.30
CA TYR A 71 -0.15 13.50 9.71
C TYR A 71 -0.31 15.02 9.87
N VAL A 72 -1.52 15.44 10.18
CA VAL A 72 -1.92 16.85 10.30
C VAL A 72 -2.69 17.03 11.60
N ASP A 73 -2.35 18.07 12.36
CA ASP A 73 -3.06 18.46 13.59
C ASP A 73 -3.32 17.31 14.57
N ARG A 74 -2.30 16.47 14.78
CA ARG A 74 -2.34 15.27 15.66
C ARG A 74 -3.30 14.17 15.19
N ASN A 75 -3.75 14.23 13.96
CA ASN A 75 -4.58 13.21 13.33
C ASN A 75 -3.86 12.61 12.12
N ILE A 76 -4.20 11.39 11.78
CA ILE A 76 -3.85 10.78 10.50
C ILE A 76 -5.00 11.03 9.54
N CYS A 77 -4.73 11.69 8.43
CA CYS A 77 -5.63 11.80 7.30
C CYS A 77 -5.32 10.68 6.30
N LEU A 78 -6.35 9.95 5.88
CA LEU A 78 -6.25 8.87 4.91
C LEU A 78 -6.98 9.31 3.64
N TYR A 79 -6.25 9.35 2.53
CA TYR A 79 -6.78 9.76 1.24
C TYR A 79 -7.08 8.55 0.38
N THR A 80 -8.31 8.48 -0.13
CA THR A 80 -8.80 7.43 -1.02
C THR A 80 -9.36 8.04 -2.29
N THR A 81 -9.73 7.24 -3.28
CA THR A 81 -10.44 7.73 -4.48
C THR A 81 -11.84 8.26 -4.17
N ASP A 82 -12.46 7.75 -3.10
CA ASP A 82 -13.86 8.03 -2.77
C ASP A 82 -14.02 9.16 -1.73
N GLY A 83 -12.95 9.50 -1.02
CA GLY A 83 -13.01 10.53 0.00
C GLY A 83 -11.77 10.61 0.88
N THR A 84 -11.83 11.51 1.85
CA THR A 84 -10.80 11.71 2.85
C THR A 84 -11.35 11.38 4.22
N TYR A 85 -10.60 10.59 4.96
CA TYR A 85 -10.97 10.13 6.29
C TYR A 85 -9.89 10.51 7.29
N TRP A 86 -10.22 10.47 8.56
CA TRP A 86 -9.25 10.73 9.61
C TRP A 86 -9.38 9.75 10.78
N VAL A 87 -8.29 9.57 11.50
CA VAL A 87 -8.24 8.83 12.76
C VAL A 87 -7.26 9.50 13.72
N LYS A 88 -7.64 9.58 14.98
CA LYS A 88 -6.76 10.12 16.02
C LYS A 88 -5.71 9.08 16.40
N LYS A 89 -4.51 9.24 15.86
CA LYS A 89 -3.37 8.34 16.10
C LYS A 89 -2.06 9.08 15.85
N SER A 90 -1.00 8.76 16.59
CA SER A 90 0.33 9.29 16.27
C SER A 90 0.87 8.66 14.98
N PHE A 91 1.73 9.39 14.27
CA PHE A 91 2.29 8.91 13.01
C PHE A 91 3.12 7.63 13.19
N ILE A 92 3.92 7.55 14.25
CA ILE A 92 4.73 6.37 14.57
C ILE A 92 3.84 5.13 14.77
N LYS A 93 2.80 5.26 15.58
CA LYS A 93 1.85 4.16 15.80
C LYS A 93 1.11 3.77 14.52
N MET A 94 0.84 4.74 13.64
CA MET A 94 0.23 4.44 12.35
C MET A 94 1.19 3.67 11.45
N LEU A 95 2.46 4.06 11.37
CA LEU A 95 3.47 3.35 10.60
C LEU A 95 3.64 1.89 11.05
N ASP A 96 3.51 1.62 12.35
CA ASP A 96 3.63 0.26 12.92
C ASP A 96 2.51 -0.69 12.47
N ILE A 97 1.32 -0.16 12.15
CA ILE A 97 0.14 -0.97 11.76
C ILE A 97 -0.16 -0.93 10.27
N LEU A 98 0.46 -0.01 9.52
CA LEU A 98 0.28 0.05 8.06
C LEU A 98 0.81 -1.23 7.39
N PRO A 99 0.11 -1.72 6.35
CA PRO A 99 0.63 -2.78 5.50
C PRO A 99 2.00 -2.44 4.89
N ASN A 100 2.78 -3.47 4.56
CA ASN A 100 4.16 -3.32 4.06
C ASN A 100 4.28 -2.58 2.72
N ASN A 101 3.17 -2.40 2.01
CA ASN A 101 3.13 -1.61 0.77
C ASN A 101 3.06 -0.10 1.00
N PHE A 102 2.98 0.34 2.25
CA PHE A 102 3.12 1.76 2.59
C PHE A 102 4.56 2.08 2.95
N ILE A 103 5.07 3.14 2.34
CA ILE A 103 6.42 3.64 2.60
C ILE A 103 6.40 5.10 2.99
N GLN A 104 7.15 5.43 4.02
CA GLN A 104 7.32 6.81 4.47
C GLN A 104 8.09 7.61 3.43
N ILE A 105 7.55 8.76 3.01
CA ILE A 105 8.14 9.66 2.01
C ILE A 105 8.53 11.01 2.57
N SER A 106 8.05 11.34 3.76
CA SER A 106 8.43 12.55 4.48
C SER A 106 8.28 12.33 5.99
N LYS A 107 8.55 13.36 6.77
CA LYS A 107 8.34 13.32 8.22
C LYS A 107 6.89 12.96 8.60
N ASN A 108 5.93 13.36 7.79
CA ASN A 108 4.50 13.28 8.09
C ASN A 108 3.68 12.47 7.07
N ASN A 109 4.30 11.97 6.00
CA ASN A 109 3.57 11.30 4.92
C ASN A 109 4.08 9.88 4.68
N ALA A 110 3.17 8.98 4.35
CA ALA A 110 3.47 7.66 3.79
C ALA A 110 2.54 7.37 2.61
N VAL A 111 3.07 6.74 1.58
CA VAL A 111 2.36 6.46 0.32
C VAL A 111 2.21 4.96 0.12
N ASN A 112 1.06 4.57 -0.42
CA ASN A 112 0.86 3.22 -0.94
C ASN A 112 1.65 3.07 -2.25
N ILE A 113 2.68 2.24 -2.24
CA ILE A 113 3.61 2.10 -3.37
C ILE A 113 2.93 1.58 -4.64
N TYR A 114 1.85 0.80 -4.49
CA TYR A 114 1.10 0.28 -5.64
C TYR A 114 0.33 1.38 -6.39
N GLU A 115 0.11 2.51 -5.76
CA GLU A 115 -0.57 3.67 -6.37
C GLU A 115 0.40 4.63 -7.06
N VAL A 116 1.71 4.43 -6.93
CA VAL A 116 2.73 5.25 -7.59
C VAL A 116 2.82 4.88 -9.08
N GLN A 117 2.47 5.83 -9.93
CA GLN A 117 2.47 5.67 -11.39
C GLN A 117 3.80 6.07 -12.03
N SER A 118 4.39 7.16 -11.57
CA SER A 118 5.67 7.64 -12.08
C SER A 118 6.50 8.36 -11.01
N VAL A 119 7.80 8.40 -11.23
CA VAL A 119 8.79 9.05 -10.35
C VAL A 119 9.68 9.95 -11.19
N GLU A 120 9.80 11.21 -10.78
CA GLU A 120 10.62 12.21 -11.45
C GLU A 120 11.60 12.84 -10.46
N THR A 121 12.82 13.15 -10.92
CA THR A 121 13.77 13.92 -10.12
C THR A 121 13.37 15.39 -10.17
N ASN A 122 13.12 15.98 -9.01
CA ASN A 122 12.77 17.40 -8.91
C ASN A 122 14.02 18.28 -8.73
N ILE A 123 13.89 19.54 -9.10
CA ILE A 123 14.91 20.57 -8.81
C ILE A 123 15.07 20.69 -7.30
N GLY A 124 16.30 20.61 -6.81
CA GLY A 124 16.60 20.67 -5.37
C GLY A 124 16.84 19.30 -4.71
N GLY A 125 16.89 18.22 -5.48
CA GLY A 125 17.29 16.88 -5.01
C GLY A 125 16.19 16.05 -4.33
N ASN A 126 14.93 16.49 -4.36
CA ASN A 126 13.77 15.70 -3.97
C ASN A 126 13.27 14.85 -5.14
N LEU A 127 12.48 13.82 -4.87
CA LEU A 127 11.71 13.14 -5.92
C LEU A 127 10.28 13.64 -5.93
N LEU A 128 9.72 13.76 -7.12
CA LEU A 128 8.30 13.97 -7.34
C LEU A 128 7.68 12.66 -7.79
N ILE A 129 6.67 12.19 -7.08
CA ILE A 129 5.91 11.00 -7.45
C ILE A 129 4.51 11.40 -7.91
N LYS A 130 4.01 10.74 -8.94
CA LYS A 130 2.66 10.88 -9.43
C LYS A 130 1.87 9.62 -9.12
N LEU A 131 0.69 9.78 -8.54
CA LEU A 131 -0.21 8.68 -8.20
C LEU A 131 -1.14 8.34 -9.36
N SER A 132 -1.80 7.19 -9.27
CA SER A 132 -2.83 6.73 -10.23
C SER A 132 -3.97 7.75 -10.41
N THR A 133 -4.25 8.56 -9.40
CA THR A 133 -5.24 9.66 -9.43
C THR A 133 -4.73 10.97 -10.03
N ASN A 134 -3.51 11.00 -10.53
CA ASN A 134 -2.79 12.18 -11.00
C ASN A 134 -2.32 13.16 -9.89
N GLU A 135 -2.58 12.89 -8.64
CA GLU A 135 -2.00 13.65 -7.54
C GLU A 135 -0.48 13.51 -7.51
N LYS A 136 0.20 14.55 -7.09
CA LYS A 136 1.66 14.58 -6.99
C LYS A 136 2.09 14.76 -5.54
N LEU A 137 3.01 13.92 -5.10
CA LEU A 137 3.61 13.98 -3.78
C LEU A 137 5.13 14.12 -3.91
N VAL A 138 5.75 14.68 -2.87
CA VAL A 138 7.20 14.87 -2.82
C VAL A 138 7.81 13.88 -1.84
N VAL A 139 8.79 13.12 -2.31
CA VAL A 139 9.67 12.31 -1.45
C VAL A 139 10.83 13.18 -0.99
N SER A 140 10.90 13.47 0.30
CA SER A 140 11.95 14.28 0.89
C SER A 140 13.31 13.56 0.81
N ARG A 141 14.40 14.30 0.67
CA ARG A 141 15.76 13.77 0.48
C ARG A 141 16.13 12.63 1.43
N ARG A 142 15.78 12.77 2.71
CA ARG A 142 16.06 11.78 3.74
C ARG A 142 15.46 10.41 3.44
N TYR A 143 14.32 10.38 2.74
CA TYR A 143 13.52 9.18 2.48
C TYR A 143 13.75 8.58 1.09
N ILE A 144 14.51 9.24 0.23
CA ILE A 144 14.71 8.84 -1.18
C ILE A 144 15.39 7.47 -1.29
N LYS A 145 16.41 7.21 -0.49
CA LYS A 145 17.12 5.93 -0.53
C LYS A 145 16.20 4.77 -0.19
N ALA A 146 15.48 4.86 0.92
CA ALA A 146 14.53 3.83 1.34
C ALA A 146 13.41 3.64 0.31
N PHE A 147 12.91 4.73 -0.27
CA PHE A 147 11.90 4.71 -1.31
C PHE A 147 12.38 3.99 -2.59
N LYS A 148 13.58 4.33 -3.07
CA LYS A 148 14.20 3.69 -4.24
C LYS A 148 14.51 2.21 -3.99
N ASP A 149 15.00 1.87 -2.82
CA ASP A 149 15.27 0.48 -2.43
C ASP A 149 13.97 -0.34 -2.42
N TYR A 150 12.90 0.24 -1.95
CA TYR A 150 11.59 -0.40 -1.94
C TYR A 150 11.04 -0.58 -3.36
N LEU A 151 11.14 0.41 -4.24
CA LEU A 151 10.76 0.30 -5.66
C LEU A 151 11.55 -0.80 -6.37
N GLY A 152 12.85 -0.91 -6.13
CA GLY A 152 13.69 -1.96 -6.69
C GLY A 152 13.30 -3.36 -6.27
N LYS A 153 12.76 -3.54 -5.06
CA LYS A 153 12.21 -4.82 -4.57
C LYS A 153 10.80 -5.10 -5.08
N ALA A 154 10.03 -4.05 -5.39
CA ALA A 154 8.63 -4.15 -5.83
C ALA A 154 8.48 -4.37 -7.34
N SER A 155 9.56 -4.16 -8.10
CA SER A 155 9.60 -4.38 -9.56
C SER A 155 9.94 -5.82 -9.94
#